data_19a8a081fed2f402fd3c26dd8ecdd9e2
#
_entry.id   19a8a081fed2f402fd3c26dd8ecdd9e2
#
_cell.length_a   1.000
_cell.length_b   1.000
_cell.length_c   1.000
_cell.angle_alpha   90.00
_cell.angle_beta   90.00
_cell.angle_gamma   90.00
#
_symmetry.space_group_name_H-M   'P 1'
#
loop_
_entity.id
_entity.type
_entity.pdbx_description
1 polymer ?
#
loop_
_entity_poly.entity_id
_entity_poly.type
_entity_poly.pdbx_seq_one_letter_code
_entity_poly.pdbx_strand_id
1 'polypeptide(L)'
;MSAVPARMMQQRAYKVGAVIPGWRDIRQLGRINVVQATSRQLFPEGCVTLRDIHPVKMEHIDTAIVYAASMLADTDSTLNKLFTGMVASKSLLEKVTDRQAVPGKGYMGWIRKERVILGNRAMMMDYGIKVPSQEYEQHYTLNQRRIVYMAVAGKLYAMFRIAYQSDPKIAADLELVHRTGMYLVVDCDDFNCDVRLLETAYGLPTGSVKVLSGAEHEAVAPAVAWLPESEGSMLHLGSFRSLVGGLVAAAGAAQGEKYASYALTLSVLASTAVGVLMTLTGGIVVYQAAWLVITLFFPLMQR
;
A
#
# COMPACT_ATOMS: atom_id res chain seq x y z
N MET A 1 24.04 24.75 6.96
CA MET A 1 23.04 23.89 6.32
C MET A 1 22.19 24.76 5.40
N SER A 2 22.15 24.48 4.11
CA SER A 2 21.40 25.32 3.16
C SER A 2 19.89 25.06 3.34
N ALA A 3 19.11 26.11 3.54
CA ALA A 3 17.65 26.06 3.63
C ALA A 3 16.95 25.69 2.31
N VAL A 4 17.73 25.60 1.22
CA VAL A 4 17.24 25.38 -0.14
C VAL A 4 16.66 23.97 -0.36
N PRO A 5 17.32 22.88 0.05
CA PRO A 5 16.76 21.54 -0.11
C PRO A 5 15.44 21.35 0.65
N ALA A 6 15.32 21.92 1.84
CA ALA A 6 14.11 21.82 2.66
C ALA A 6 12.91 22.50 2.01
N ARG A 7 13.07 23.71 1.44
CA ARG A 7 12.02 24.42 0.74
C ARG A 7 11.53 23.70 -0.52
N MET A 8 12.46 23.19 -1.33
CA MET A 8 12.10 22.43 -2.53
C MET A 8 11.32 21.15 -2.19
N MET A 9 11.69 20.49 -1.10
CA MET A 9 11.03 19.27 -0.63
C MET A 9 9.66 19.54 -0.04
N GLN A 10 9.53 20.60 0.76
CA GLN A 10 8.21 21.04 1.25
C GLN A 10 7.28 21.38 0.09
N GLN A 11 7.77 22.04 -0.97
CA GLN A 11 6.98 22.31 -2.16
C GLN A 11 6.57 21.03 -2.90
N ARG A 12 7.45 20.02 -3.00
CA ARG A 12 7.12 18.72 -3.61
C ARG A 12 6.08 17.97 -2.78
N ALA A 13 6.27 17.89 -1.46
CA ALA A 13 5.31 17.27 -0.56
C ALA A 13 3.94 17.98 -0.63
N TYR A 14 3.93 19.31 -0.61
CA TYR A 14 2.71 20.11 -0.70
C TYR A 14 1.93 19.86 -2.00
N LYS A 15 2.61 19.72 -3.15
CA LYS A 15 1.95 19.41 -4.44
C LYS A 15 1.19 18.09 -4.45
N VAL A 16 1.58 17.13 -3.62
CA VAL A 16 0.90 15.83 -3.47
C VAL A 16 -0.05 15.78 -2.27
N GLY A 17 -0.23 16.91 -1.58
CA GLY A 17 -1.12 17.01 -0.44
C GLY A 17 -0.52 16.49 0.87
N ALA A 18 0.80 16.58 1.02
CA ALA A 18 1.51 16.26 2.25
C ALA A 18 2.27 17.48 2.79
N VAL A 19 2.31 17.62 4.11
CA VAL A 19 3.06 18.68 4.80
C VAL A 19 3.96 18.04 5.85
N ILE A 20 5.25 18.33 5.79
CA ILE A 20 6.24 17.84 6.75
C ILE A 20 6.69 19.06 7.57
N PRO A 21 6.46 19.08 8.91
CA PRO A 21 6.63 20.30 9.71
C PRO A 21 8.05 20.81 9.78
N GLY A 22 9.04 19.92 9.86
CA GLY A 22 10.40 20.31 10.14
C GLY A 22 11.48 19.46 9.48
N TRP A 23 12.72 19.93 9.57
CA TRP A 23 13.88 19.23 9.02
C TRP A 23 14.17 17.92 9.77
N ARG A 24 13.88 17.88 11.06
CA ARG A 24 13.99 16.67 11.88
C ARG A 24 13.05 15.59 11.34
N ASP A 25 11.79 15.96 11.07
CA ASP A 25 10.77 15.06 10.51
C ASP A 25 11.16 14.58 9.11
N ILE A 26 11.66 15.45 8.26
CA ILE A 26 12.17 15.08 6.93
C ILE A 26 13.25 14.00 7.03
N ARG A 27 14.22 14.15 7.95
CA ARG A 27 15.28 13.15 8.11
C ARG A 27 14.77 11.81 8.63
N GLN A 28 13.82 11.84 9.54
CA GLN A 28 13.26 10.63 10.13
C GLN A 28 12.39 9.90 9.12
N LEU A 29 11.48 10.61 8.44
CA LEU A 29 10.65 10.06 7.37
C LEU A 29 11.50 9.56 6.18
N GLY A 30 12.61 10.23 5.87
CA GLY A 30 13.53 9.79 4.82
C GLY A 30 14.33 8.52 5.12
N ARG A 31 14.23 7.96 6.33
CA ARG A 31 14.82 6.67 6.72
C ARG A 31 13.82 5.52 6.68
N ILE A 32 12.55 5.82 6.45
CA ILE A 32 11.51 4.81 6.32
C ILE A 32 11.80 3.95 5.12
N ASN A 33 11.82 2.64 5.31
CA ASN A 33 12.06 1.64 4.29
C ASN A 33 10.87 0.68 4.10
N VAL A 34 9.81 0.84 4.88
CA VAL A 34 8.58 0.03 4.78
C VAL A 34 7.38 0.94 4.80
N VAL A 35 6.45 0.72 3.88
CA VAL A 35 5.14 1.38 3.82
C VAL A 35 4.06 0.34 4.01
N GLN A 36 3.18 0.55 4.97
CA GLN A 36 2.00 -0.29 5.14
C GLN A 36 0.81 0.32 4.42
N ALA A 37 0.08 -0.50 3.70
CA ALA A 37 -1.17 -0.13 3.03
C ALA A 37 -2.26 -1.17 3.31
N THR A 38 -3.51 -0.78 3.19
CA THR A 38 -4.64 -1.72 3.25
C THR A 38 -5.08 -2.12 1.84
N SER A 39 -5.72 -3.28 1.70
CA SER A 39 -6.29 -3.72 0.43
C SER A 39 -7.26 -2.68 -0.17
N ARG A 40 -8.00 -1.97 0.67
CA ARG A 40 -8.92 -0.90 0.26
C ARG A 40 -8.23 0.32 -0.34
N GLN A 41 -7.04 0.65 0.17
CA GLN A 41 -6.24 1.75 -0.39
C GLN A 41 -5.65 1.38 -1.75
N LEU A 42 -5.33 0.10 -1.96
CA LEU A 42 -4.78 -0.40 -3.21
C LEU A 42 -5.88 -0.66 -4.26
N PHE A 43 -7.03 -1.15 -3.85
CA PHE A 43 -8.18 -1.37 -4.72
C PHE A 43 -9.35 -0.47 -4.29
N PRO A 44 -9.31 0.82 -4.63
CA PRO A 44 -10.41 1.73 -4.32
C PRO A 44 -11.71 1.31 -5.02
N GLU A 45 -12.78 2.02 -4.70
CA GLU A 45 -14.10 1.78 -5.27
C GLU A 45 -14.07 1.80 -6.80
N GLY A 46 -14.69 0.77 -7.42
CA GLY A 46 -14.68 0.58 -8.87
C GLY A 46 -13.54 -0.31 -9.40
N CYS A 47 -12.48 -0.54 -8.62
CA CYS A 47 -11.40 -1.44 -9.02
C CYS A 47 -11.74 -2.92 -8.82
N VAL A 48 -12.70 -3.22 -7.97
CA VAL A 48 -13.20 -4.59 -7.74
C VAL A 48 -14.58 -4.70 -8.36
N THR A 49 -14.75 -5.64 -9.31
CA THR A 49 -15.99 -5.79 -10.06
C THR A 49 -16.45 -7.25 -10.07
N LEU A 50 -17.74 -7.46 -9.94
CA LEU A 50 -18.35 -8.77 -10.16
C LEU A 50 -18.47 -9.00 -11.66
N ARG A 51 -18.00 -10.16 -12.13
CA ARG A 51 -18.09 -10.56 -13.54
C ARG A 51 -19.30 -11.42 -13.80
N ASP A 52 -19.51 -12.42 -12.96
CA ASP A 52 -20.66 -13.29 -13.01
C ASP A 52 -20.91 -14.03 -11.69
N ILE A 53 -22.07 -14.64 -11.61
CA ILE A 53 -22.52 -15.45 -10.48
C ILE A 53 -22.93 -16.81 -11.02
N HIS A 54 -22.37 -17.87 -10.44
CA HIS A 54 -22.72 -19.25 -10.74
C HIS A 54 -23.41 -19.87 -9.52
N PRO A 55 -24.73 -19.74 -9.39
CA PRO A 55 -25.46 -20.44 -8.33
C PRO A 55 -25.53 -21.94 -8.65
N VAL A 56 -25.58 -22.79 -7.63
CA VAL A 56 -25.81 -24.24 -7.82
C VAL A 56 -27.20 -24.51 -8.38
N LYS A 57 -28.17 -23.68 -7.99
CA LYS A 57 -29.54 -23.66 -8.54
C LYS A 57 -29.88 -22.23 -8.89
N MET A 58 -30.48 -22.01 -10.06
CA MET A 58 -30.80 -20.66 -10.56
C MET A 58 -31.76 -19.88 -9.64
N GLU A 59 -32.69 -20.58 -8.99
CA GLU A 59 -33.60 -19.99 -8.01
C GLU A 59 -32.93 -19.38 -6.76
N HIS A 60 -31.63 -19.69 -6.56
CA HIS A 60 -30.87 -19.23 -5.39
C HIS A 60 -30.10 -17.95 -5.64
N ILE A 61 -30.15 -17.37 -6.83
CA ILE A 61 -29.27 -16.23 -7.21
C ILE A 61 -29.52 -15.01 -6.32
N ASP A 62 -30.77 -14.62 -6.12
CA ASP A 62 -31.13 -13.45 -5.31
C ASP A 62 -30.78 -13.66 -3.83
N THR A 63 -31.08 -14.86 -3.30
CA THR A 63 -30.72 -15.22 -1.93
C THR A 63 -29.19 -15.22 -1.75
N ALA A 64 -28.43 -15.71 -2.75
CA ALA A 64 -26.98 -15.72 -2.71
C ALA A 64 -26.42 -14.31 -2.62
N ILE A 65 -26.94 -13.37 -3.42
CA ILE A 65 -26.53 -11.96 -3.40
C ILE A 65 -26.83 -11.35 -2.04
N VAL A 66 -28.05 -11.52 -1.54
CA VAL A 66 -28.47 -10.98 -0.23
C VAL A 66 -27.61 -11.54 0.90
N TYR A 67 -27.37 -12.86 0.92
CA TYR A 67 -26.54 -13.48 1.96
C TYR A 67 -25.08 -13.03 1.89
N ALA A 68 -24.50 -12.95 0.69
CA ALA A 68 -23.15 -12.44 0.52
C ALA A 68 -23.02 -10.97 0.96
N ALA A 69 -23.98 -10.13 0.58
CA ALA A 69 -24.06 -8.74 1.00
C ALA A 69 -24.21 -8.61 2.52
N SER A 70 -25.07 -9.43 3.13
CA SER A 70 -25.27 -9.43 4.59
C SER A 70 -24.04 -9.88 5.35
N MET A 71 -23.33 -10.89 4.85
CA MET A 71 -22.09 -11.38 5.45
C MET A 71 -20.96 -10.35 5.41
N LEU A 72 -20.95 -9.48 4.40
CA LEU A 72 -19.92 -8.46 4.20
C LEU A 72 -20.33 -7.08 4.71
N ALA A 73 -21.60 -6.86 5.01
CA ALA A 73 -22.08 -5.59 5.57
C ALA A 73 -21.31 -5.25 6.86
N ASP A 74 -20.97 -3.99 7.02
CA ASP A 74 -20.24 -3.47 8.17
C ASP A 74 -18.85 -4.13 8.41
N THR A 75 -18.27 -4.74 7.37
CA THR A 75 -16.88 -5.21 7.39
C THR A 75 -15.97 -4.20 6.69
N ASP A 76 -14.69 -4.27 7.02
CA ASP A 76 -13.65 -3.47 6.34
C ASP A 76 -13.20 -4.06 5.00
N SER A 77 -13.79 -5.18 4.57
CA SER A 77 -13.47 -5.84 3.31
C SER A 77 -13.70 -4.94 2.10
N THR A 78 -12.78 -5.00 1.13
CA THR A 78 -12.92 -4.36 -0.18
C THR A 78 -14.19 -4.81 -0.91
N LEU A 79 -14.63 -6.05 -0.63
CA LEU A 79 -15.81 -6.66 -1.22
C LEU A 79 -17.14 -6.13 -0.65
N ASN A 80 -17.10 -5.46 0.51
CA ASN A 80 -18.31 -4.96 1.15
C ASN A 80 -19.13 -4.07 0.20
N LYS A 81 -18.52 -3.03 -0.33
CA LYS A 81 -19.22 -2.08 -1.23
C LYS A 81 -19.71 -2.76 -2.51
N LEU A 82 -18.94 -3.73 -3.03
CA LEU A 82 -19.34 -4.47 -4.22
C LEU A 82 -20.65 -5.22 -3.99
N PHE A 83 -20.75 -6.03 -2.92
CA PHE A 83 -21.91 -6.85 -2.66
C PHE A 83 -23.10 -6.05 -2.10
N THR A 84 -22.84 -5.09 -1.21
CA THR A 84 -23.93 -4.25 -0.67
C THR A 84 -24.52 -3.32 -1.74
N GLY A 85 -23.73 -2.89 -2.72
CA GLY A 85 -24.21 -2.11 -3.86
C GLY A 85 -25.07 -2.89 -4.86
N MET A 86 -25.09 -4.24 -4.80
CA MET A 86 -25.95 -5.08 -5.63
C MET A 86 -27.36 -5.24 -5.05
N VAL A 87 -27.54 -4.94 -3.78
CA VAL A 87 -28.82 -5.04 -3.11
C VAL A 87 -29.57 -3.71 -3.21
N ALA A 88 -30.81 -3.76 -3.70
CA ALA A 88 -31.61 -2.56 -3.97
C ALA A 88 -31.84 -1.67 -2.74
N SER A 89 -31.88 -2.26 -1.54
CA SER A 89 -32.06 -1.53 -0.28
C SER A 89 -31.35 -2.26 0.86
N LYS A 90 -30.78 -1.50 1.79
CA LYS A 90 -30.20 -2.03 3.03
C LYS A 90 -31.22 -2.80 3.89
N SER A 91 -32.50 -2.51 3.74
CA SER A 91 -33.59 -3.22 4.44
C SER A 91 -33.75 -4.69 4.01
N LEU A 92 -33.18 -5.06 2.86
CA LEU A 92 -33.17 -6.45 2.38
C LEU A 92 -32.04 -7.29 2.97
N LEU A 93 -31.07 -6.65 3.65
CA LEU A 93 -29.98 -7.36 4.28
C LEU A 93 -30.51 -8.16 5.47
N GLU A 94 -30.07 -9.40 5.56
CA GLU A 94 -30.41 -10.31 6.63
C GLU A 94 -29.55 -10.07 7.86
N LYS A 95 -30.11 -10.29 9.03
CA LYS A 95 -29.35 -10.22 10.27
C LYS A 95 -28.39 -11.40 10.36
N VAL A 96 -27.09 -11.09 10.42
CA VAL A 96 -26.03 -12.07 10.65
C VAL A 96 -25.74 -12.15 12.15
N THR A 97 -25.75 -13.34 12.70
CA THR A 97 -25.37 -13.62 14.09
C THR A 97 -24.07 -14.42 14.09
N ASP A 98 -23.25 -14.24 15.13
CA ASP A 98 -21.99 -14.97 15.31
C ASP A 98 -21.06 -14.87 14.10
N ARG A 99 -20.96 -13.68 13.51
CA ARG A 99 -20.05 -13.47 12.39
C ARG A 99 -18.58 -13.54 12.86
N GLN A 100 -17.84 -14.44 12.26
CA GLN A 100 -16.41 -14.63 12.51
C GLN A 100 -15.64 -14.41 11.22
N ALA A 101 -14.61 -13.59 11.27
CA ALA A 101 -13.63 -13.44 10.20
C ALA A 101 -12.55 -14.51 10.38
N VAL A 102 -12.24 -15.23 9.30
CA VAL A 102 -11.08 -16.13 9.23
C VAL A 102 -10.04 -15.45 8.36
N PRO A 103 -8.96 -14.92 8.95
CA PRO A 103 -7.97 -14.13 8.23
C PRO A 103 -7.41 -14.87 7.01
N GLY A 104 -7.38 -14.18 5.86
CA GLY A 104 -6.90 -14.72 4.58
C GLY A 104 -7.79 -15.82 3.96
N LYS A 105 -8.95 -16.15 4.56
CA LYS A 105 -9.83 -17.22 4.07
C LYS A 105 -11.27 -16.77 3.82
N GLY A 106 -11.84 -15.93 4.69
CA GLY A 106 -13.22 -15.44 4.51
C GLY A 106 -13.99 -15.19 5.80
N TYR A 107 -15.30 -15.31 5.72
CA TYR A 107 -16.22 -15.06 6.81
C TYR A 107 -17.18 -16.25 7.02
N MET A 108 -17.49 -16.52 8.27
CA MET A 108 -18.50 -17.47 8.68
C MET A 108 -19.52 -16.78 9.59
N GLY A 109 -20.78 -17.15 9.51
CA GLY A 109 -21.82 -16.62 10.37
C GLY A 109 -23.13 -17.38 10.20
N TRP A 110 -24.16 -16.94 10.91
CA TRP A 110 -25.48 -17.55 10.87
C TRP A 110 -26.52 -16.58 10.33
N ILE A 111 -27.28 -17.01 9.32
CA ILE A 111 -28.40 -16.26 8.74
C ILE A 111 -29.63 -17.20 8.81
N ARG A 112 -30.73 -16.74 9.36
CA ARG A 112 -31.97 -17.54 9.49
C ARG A 112 -31.74 -18.95 10.07
N LYS A 113 -30.85 -19.09 11.05
CA LYS A 113 -30.45 -20.37 11.70
C LYS A 113 -29.66 -21.32 10.79
N GLU A 114 -29.25 -20.89 9.60
CA GLU A 114 -28.38 -21.66 8.73
C GLU A 114 -26.95 -21.08 8.79
N ARG A 115 -25.97 -21.98 8.85
CA ARG A 115 -24.57 -21.57 8.80
C ARG A 115 -24.21 -21.16 7.37
N VAL A 116 -23.78 -19.91 7.19
CA VAL A 116 -23.32 -19.36 5.94
C VAL A 116 -21.81 -19.16 6.02
N ILE A 117 -21.10 -19.63 5.00
CA ILE A 117 -19.65 -19.48 4.84
C ILE A 117 -19.41 -18.77 3.52
N LEU A 118 -18.67 -17.66 3.55
CA LEU A 118 -18.28 -16.89 2.39
C LEU A 118 -16.76 -16.75 2.39
N GLY A 119 -16.07 -17.30 1.39
CA GLY A 119 -14.62 -17.28 1.39
C GLY A 119 -13.98 -17.88 0.14
N ASN A 120 -12.67 -18.04 0.20
CA ASN A 120 -11.89 -18.67 -0.85
C ASN A 120 -11.93 -20.22 -0.77
N ARG A 121 -11.24 -20.88 -1.72
CA ARG A 121 -11.14 -22.36 -1.75
C ARG A 121 -10.63 -22.94 -0.43
N ALA A 122 -9.60 -22.31 0.18
CA ALA A 122 -9.00 -22.82 1.40
C ALA A 122 -10.02 -22.90 2.53
N MET A 123 -10.89 -21.88 2.66
CA MET A 123 -11.96 -21.89 3.64
C MET A 123 -12.97 -23.02 3.38
N MET A 124 -13.36 -23.24 2.12
CA MET A 124 -14.28 -24.32 1.77
C MET A 124 -13.69 -25.70 2.13
N MET A 125 -12.40 -25.90 1.88
CA MET A 125 -11.72 -27.14 2.21
C MET A 125 -11.63 -27.38 3.73
N ASP A 126 -11.34 -26.35 4.53
CA ASP A 126 -11.30 -26.45 5.99
C ASP A 126 -12.62 -26.91 6.59
N TYR A 127 -13.73 -26.51 5.97
CA TYR A 127 -15.08 -26.90 6.39
C TYR A 127 -15.65 -28.12 5.67
N GLY A 128 -14.83 -28.84 4.88
CA GLY A 128 -15.22 -30.05 4.17
C GLY A 128 -16.24 -29.85 3.06
N ILE A 129 -16.35 -28.63 2.53
CA ILE A 129 -17.30 -28.27 1.47
C ILE A 129 -16.70 -28.64 0.12
N LYS A 130 -17.41 -29.44 -0.65
CA LYS A 130 -17.01 -29.84 -2.00
C LYS A 130 -17.12 -28.63 -2.94
N VAL A 131 -16.01 -28.25 -3.53
CA VAL A 131 -15.91 -27.20 -4.57
C VAL A 131 -15.40 -27.81 -5.88
N PRO A 132 -15.58 -27.16 -7.04
CA PRO A 132 -15.02 -27.62 -8.31
C PRO A 132 -13.53 -27.88 -8.27
N SER A 133 -13.01 -28.62 -9.25
CA SER A 133 -11.59 -28.95 -9.32
C SER A 133 -10.71 -27.67 -9.40
N GLN A 134 -9.44 -27.83 -9.04
CA GLN A 134 -8.51 -26.70 -9.12
C GLN A 134 -8.25 -26.28 -10.58
N GLU A 135 -8.29 -27.22 -11.52
CA GLU A 135 -8.19 -26.96 -12.96
C GLU A 135 -9.35 -26.09 -13.46
N TYR A 136 -10.58 -26.38 -13.02
CA TYR A 136 -11.75 -25.55 -13.28
C TYR A 136 -11.54 -24.13 -12.74
N GLU A 137 -11.07 -24.00 -11.51
CA GLU A 137 -10.79 -22.70 -10.90
C GLU A 137 -9.72 -21.93 -11.66
N GLN A 138 -8.60 -22.59 -12.05
CA GLN A 138 -7.53 -21.96 -12.81
C GLN A 138 -8.01 -21.38 -14.14
N HIS A 139 -8.91 -22.08 -14.83
CA HIS A 139 -9.49 -21.57 -16.08
C HIS A 139 -10.25 -20.26 -15.88
N TYR A 140 -10.90 -20.06 -14.74
CA TYR A 140 -11.68 -18.86 -14.44
C TYR A 140 -10.91 -17.78 -13.66
N THR A 141 -9.75 -18.09 -13.10
CA THR A 141 -8.92 -17.15 -12.32
C THR A 141 -7.83 -16.46 -13.14
N LEU A 142 -7.80 -16.66 -14.46
CA LEU A 142 -6.88 -15.94 -15.35
C LEU A 142 -7.13 -14.42 -15.28
N ASN A 143 -6.07 -13.64 -15.51
CA ASN A 143 -6.17 -12.18 -15.64
C ASN A 143 -6.75 -11.47 -14.39
N GLN A 144 -6.15 -11.70 -13.23
CA GLN A 144 -6.51 -10.99 -11.98
C GLN A 144 -7.94 -11.28 -11.49
N ARG A 145 -8.51 -12.41 -11.88
CA ARG A 145 -9.81 -12.86 -11.42
C ARG A 145 -9.65 -13.77 -10.22
N ARG A 146 -10.64 -13.75 -9.33
CA ARG A 146 -10.73 -14.61 -8.15
C ARG A 146 -12.15 -15.14 -8.02
N ILE A 147 -12.30 -16.30 -7.40
CA ILE A 147 -13.59 -16.89 -7.08
C ILE A 147 -13.84 -16.76 -5.59
N VAL A 148 -15.00 -16.21 -5.27
CA VAL A 148 -15.55 -16.24 -3.92
C VAL A 148 -16.60 -17.33 -3.89
N TYR A 149 -16.42 -18.28 -3.00
CA TYR A 149 -17.36 -19.36 -2.76
C TYR A 149 -18.33 -19.00 -1.64
N MET A 150 -19.57 -19.38 -1.80
CA MET A 150 -20.54 -19.30 -0.74
C MET A 150 -21.15 -20.69 -0.49
N ALA A 151 -21.20 -21.08 0.77
CA ALA A 151 -21.83 -22.31 1.21
C ALA A 151 -22.89 -21.99 2.27
N VAL A 152 -23.99 -22.73 2.22
CA VAL A 152 -25.10 -22.63 3.16
C VAL A 152 -25.39 -24.03 3.68
N ALA A 153 -25.57 -24.18 4.98
CA ALA A 153 -25.82 -25.45 5.64
C ALA A 153 -24.86 -26.58 5.23
N GLY A 154 -23.57 -26.25 5.03
CA GLY A 154 -22.50 -27.19 4.68
C GLY A 154 -22.47 -27.64 3.22
N LYS A 155 -23.25 -27.02 2.33
CA LYS A 155 -23.26 -27.31 0.90
C LYS A 155 -22.89 -26.07 0.09
N LEU A 156 -22.15 -26.26 -1.01
CA LEU A 156 -21.90 -25.19 -1.95
C LEU A 156 -23.21 -24.60 -2.47
N TYR A 157 -23.35 -23.31 -2.42
CA TYR A 157 -24.58 -22.60 -2.76
C TYR A 157 -24.41 -21.73 -4.00
N ALA A 158 -23.34 -20.95 -4.06
CA ALA A 158 -22.99 -20.09 -5.20
C ALA A 158 -21.48 -19.85 -5.28
N MET A 159 -21.04 -19.45 -6.47
CA MET A 159 -19.69 -18.98 -6.76
C MET A 159 -19.79 -17.60 -7.41
N PHE A 160 -19.02 -16.66 -6.93
CA PHE A 160 -18.93 -15.30 -7.48
C PHE A 160 -17.56 -15.11 -8.11
N ARG A 161 -17.54 -14.78 -9.40
CA ARG A 161 -16.30 -14.47 -10.08
C ARG A 161 -16.03 -12.97 -10.03
N ILE A 162 -14.97 -12.59 -9.37
CA ILE A 162 -14.59 -11.22 -9.10
C ILE A 162 -13.32 -10.89 -9.90
N ALA A 163 -13.28 -9.71 -10.50
CA ALA A 163 -12.10 -9.20 -11.17
C ALA A 163 -11.55 -7.99 -10.42
N TYR A 164 -10.24 -7.98 -10.23
CA TYR A 164 -9.48 -6.89 -9.64
C TYR A 164 -8.81 -6.11 -10.77
N GLN A 165 -8.99 -4.80 -10.79
CA GLN A 165 -8.38 -3.92 -11.77
C GLN A 165 -7.47 -2.93 -11.02
N SER A 166 -6.28 -2.71 -11.55
CA SER A 166 -5.37 -1.73 -10.99
C SER A 166 -5.84 -0.31 -11.31
N ASP A 167 -5.74 0.58 -10.32
CA ASP A 167 -5.83 2.02 -10.56
C ASP A 167 -4.48 2.52 -11.10
N PRO A 168 -4.45 3.18 -12.29
CA PRO A 168 -3.20 3.68 -12.87
C PRO A 168 -2.44 4.67 -11.98
N LYS A 169 -3.16 5.42 -11.14
CA LYS A 169 -2.55 6.38 -10.21
C LYS A 169 -1.82 5.65 -9.08
N ILE A 170 -2.47 4.61 -8.54
CA ILE A 170 -1.87 3.76 -7.50
C ILE A 170 -0.71 2.96 -8.07
N ALA A 171 -0.82 2.45 -9.31
CA ALA A 171 0.28 1.77 -9.99
C ALA A 171 1.54 2.67 -10.08
N ALA A 172 1.36 3.93 -10.47
CA ALA A 172 2.46 4.90 -10.51
C ALA A 172 3.05 5.19 -9.12
N ASP A 173 2.20 5.27 -8.09
CA ASP A 173 2.65 5.50 -6.72
C ASP A 173 3.41 4.28 -6.16
N LEU A 174 2.99 3.06 -6.48
CA LEU A 174 3.67 1.82 -6.11
C LEU A 174 5.02 1.65 -6.83
N GLU A 175 5.08 2.01 -8.11
CA GLU A 175 6.34 2.06 -8.85
C GLU A 175 7.32 3.05 -8.17
N LEU A 176 6.82 4.18 -7.70
CA LEU A 176 7.62 5.17 -6.99
C LEU A 176 8.12 4.64 -5.64
N VAL A 177 7.30 3.92 -4.87
CA VAL A 177 7.69 3.21 -3.64
C VAL A 177 8.85 2.26 -3.93
N HIS A 178 8.69 1.44 -4.97
CA HIS A 178 9.72 0.47 -5.36
C HIS A 178 11.04 1.15 -5.79
N ARG A 179 10.98 2.20 -6.62
CA ARG A 179 12.17 2.95 -7.08
C ARG A 179 12.93 3.63 -5.95
N THR A 180 12.26 3.99 -4.87
CA THR A 180 12.90 4.58 -3.68
C THR A 180 13.46 3.54 -2.72
N GLY A 181 13.35 2.25 -3.05
CA GLY A 181 13.86 1.14 -2.24
C GLY A 181 13.03 0.84 -1.00
N MET A 182 11.79 1.34 -0.96
CA MET A 182 10.85 1.02 0.10
C MET A 182 10.11 -0.28 -0.21
N TYR A 183 9.84 -1.09 0.82
CA TYR A 183 9.02 -2.30 0.74
C TYR A 183 7.57 -1.98 1.03
N LEU A 184 6.67 -2.68 0.34
CA LEU A 184 5.24 -2.59 0.58
C LEU A 184 4.79 -3.76 1.46
N VAL A 185 4.17 -3.45 2.58
CA VAL A 185 3.47 -4.41 3.43
C VAL A 185 1.99 -4.14 3.30
N VAL A 186 1.21 -5.15 2.96
CA VAL A 186 -0.23 -4.99 2.75
C VAL A 186 -0.99 -5.75 3.82
N ASP A 187 -1.81 -5.02 4.55
CA ASP A 187 -2.78 -5.55 5.49
C ASP A 187 -4.09 -5.78 4.74
N CYS A 188 -4.40 -7.04 4.51
CA CYS A 188 -5.53 -7.41 3.66
C CYS A 188 -6.73 -7.84 4.49
N ASP A 189 -7.75 -7.00 4.51
CA ASP A 189 -9.11 -7.35 4.95
C ASP A 189 -9.87 -8.15 3.87
N ASP A 190 -9.31 -8.24 2.68
CA ASP A 190 -9.86 -9.02 1.57
C ASP A 190 -9.15 -10.37 1.49
N PHE A 191 -9.87 -11.43 1.79
CA PHE A 191 -9.37 -12.81 1.79
C PHE A 191 -8.93 -13.35 0.42
N ASN A 192 -9.21 -12.63 -0.66
CA ASN A 192 -8.73 -12.94 -2.02
C ASN A 192 -7.47 -12.15 -2.41
N CYS A 193 -7.07 -11.18 -1.60
CA CYS A 193 -5.89 -10.40 -1.86
C CYS A 193 -4.65 -11.19 -1.44
N ASP A 194 -3.90 -11.66 -2.39
CA ASP A 194 -2.63 -12.34 -2.19
C ASP A 194 -1.47 -11.63 -2.90
N VAL A 195 -0.24 -12.01 -2.60
CA VAL A 195 0.97 -11.45 -3.21
C VAL A 195 0.92 -11.52 -4.74
N ARG A 196 0.47 -12.66 -5.29
CA ARG A 196 0.39 -12.87 -6.74
C ARG A 196 -0.59 -11.92 -7.42
N LEU A 197 -1.74 -11.67 -6.76
CA LEU A 197 -2.71 -10.71 -7.26
C LEU A 197 -2.10 -9.31 -7.35
N LEU A 198 -1.42 -8.87 -6.29
CA LEU A 198 -0.81 -7.54 -6.23
C LEU A 198 0.33 -7.38 -7.25
N GLU A 199 1.23 -8.38 -7.32
CA GLU A 199 2.32 -8.38 -8.30
C GLU A 199 1.79 -8.33 -9.74
N THR A 200 0.75 -9.14 -10.04
CA THR A 200 0.17 -9.19 -11.39
C THR A 200 -0.64 -7.93 -11.71
N ALA A 201 -1.44 -7.43 -10.76
CA ALA A 201 -2.31 -6.29 -10.98
C ALA A 201 -1.52 -4.99 -11.19
N TYR A 202 -0.43 -4.83 -10.46
CA TYR A 202 0.37 -3.61 -10.47
C TYR A 202 1.70 -3.73 -11.19
N GLY A 203 2.03 -4.91 -11.75
CA GLY A 203 3.29 -5.14 -12.45
C GLY A 203 4.51 -5.00 -11.53
N LEU A 204 4.37 -5.36 -10.25
CA LEU A 204 5.43 -5.21 -9.26
C LEU A 204 6.43 -6.36 -9.36
N PRO A 205 7.72 -6.12 -9.09
CA PRO A 205 8.71 -7.17 -9.05
C PRO A 205 8.41 -8.20 -7.97
N THR A 206 8.71 -9.46 -8.25
CA THR A 206 8.54 -10.55 -7.27
C THR A 206 9.32 -10.28 -5.99
N GLY A 207 8.64 -10.41 -4.86
CA GLY A 207 9.23 -10.17 -3.53
C GLY A 207 9.30 -8.71 -3.09
N SER A 208 8.73 -7.77 -3.85
CA SER A 208 8.63 -6.34 -3.46
C SER A 208 7.43 -6.06 -2.52
N VAL A 209 6.52 -7.01 -2.40
CA VAL A 209 5.29 -6.89 -1.61
C VAL A 209 5.19 -8.05 -0.63
N LYS A 210 4.80 -7.75 0.60
CA LYS A 210 4.41 -8.75 1.59
C LYS A 210 2.96 -8.51 1.98
N VAL A 211 2.15 -9.57 1.95
CA VAL A 211 0.80 -9.57 2.51
C VAL A 211 0.88 -10.18 3.90
N LEU A 212 0.34 -9.50 4.90
CA LEU A 212 0.31 -9.99 6.26
C LEU A 212 -0.64 -11.19 6.37
N SER A 213 -0.14 -12.27 6.97
CA SER A 213 -0.99 -13.39 7.38
C SER A 213 -1.82 -13.01 8.61
N GLY A 214 -2.87 -13.79 8.92
CA GLY A 214 -3.71 -13.53 10.08
C GLY A 214 -2.92 -13.47 11.39
N ALA A 215 -1.96 -14.37 11.59
CA ALA A 215 -1.10 -14.37 12.77
C ALA A 215 -0.17 -13.15 12.83
N GLU A 216 0.34 -12.70 11.67
CA GLU A 216 1.15 -11.48 11.59
C GLU A 216 0.32 -10.22 11.82
N HIS A 217 -0.93 -10.19 11.33
CA HIS A 217 -1.87 -9.11 11.60
C HIS A 217 -2.14 -8.96 13.10
N GLU A 218 -2.43 -10.06 13.80
CA GLU A 218 -2.63 -10.07 15.25
C GLU A 218 -1.38 -9.63 16.02
N ALA A 219 -0.19 -9.92 15.52
CA ALA A 219 1.06 -9.50 16.14
C ALA A 219 1.38 -8.02 15.88
N VAL A 220 1.06 -7.50 14.70
CA VAL A 220 1.36 -6.11 14.32
C VAL A 220 0.38 -5.11 14.93
N ALA A 221 -0.91 -5.45 15.03
CA ALA A 221 -1.94 -4.56 15.54
C ALA A 221 -1.61 -3.97 16.94
N PRO A 222 -1.23 -4.77 17.97
CA PRO A 222 -0.84 -4.23 19.26
C PRO A 222 0.49 -3.47 19.19
N ALA A 223 1.43 -3.86 18.33
CA ALA A 223 2.70 -3.16 18.20
C ALA A 223 2.50 -1.75 17.63
N VAL A 224 1.59 -1.56 16.67
CA VAL A 224 1.23 -0.24 16.12
C VAL A 224 0.55 0.63 17.19
N ALA A 225 -0.31 0.04 18.05
CA ALA A 225 -0.97 0.76 19.13
C ALA A 225 0.01 1.23 20.24
N TRP A 226 1.17 0.58 20.36
CA TRP A 226 2.21 0.88 21.34
C TRP A 226 3.35 1.74 20.80
N LEU A 227 3.28 2.21 19.54
CA LEU A 227 4.31 3.12 19.04
C LEU A 227 4.33 4.37 19.94
N PRO A 228 5.43 4.60 20.69
CA PRO A 228 5.61 5.85 21.41
C PRO A 228 5.58 6.99 20.41
N GLU A 229 5.29 8.20 20.88
CA GLU A 229 5.20 9.43 20.07
C GLU A 229 6.13 9.39 18.85
N SER A 230 5.54 9.41 17.67
CA SER A 230 6.24 9.22 16.40
C SER A 230 7.45 10.15 16.32
N GLU A 231 8.64 9.61 16.09
CA GLU A 231 9.84 10.40 15.95
C GLU A 231 9.83 11.35 14.74
N GLY A 232 8.91 11.13 13.79
CA GLY A 232 8.71 11.96 12.60
C GLY A 232 7.22 12.11 12.29
N SER A 233 6.77 13.34 12.03
CA SER A 233 5.38 13.65 11.74
C SER A 233 5.21 14.15 10.31
N MET A 234 4.09 13.76 9.71
CA MET A 234 3.64 14.23 8.42
C MET A 234 2.11 14.33 8.42
N LEU A 235 1.60 15.48 8.01
CA LEU A 235 0.19 15.64 7.71
C LEU A 235 -0.05 15.31 6.24
N HIS A 236 -1.04 14.49 5.94
CA HIS A 236 -1.40 14.15 4.57
C HIS A 236 -2.92 14.03 4.41
N LEU A 237 -3.41 14.10 3.18
CA LEU A 237 -4.85 14.11 2.84
C LEU A 237 -5.56 12.75 3.04
N GLY A 238 -4.93 11.76 3.66
CA GLY A 238 -5.51 10.43 3.86
C GLY A 238 -5.48 9.52 2.62
N SER A 239 -5.02 10.02 1.47
CA SER A 239 -4.86 9.20 0.26
C SER A 239 -3.48 8.52 0.24
N PHE A 240 -3.42 7.32 -0.38
CA PHE A 240 -2.16 6.60 -0.57
C PHE A 240 -1.11 7.45 -1.30
N ARG A 241 -1.54 8.19 -2.33
CA ARG A 241 -0.69 9.12 -3.09
C ARG A 241 -0.06 10.21 -2.22
N SER A 242 -0.83 10.82 -1.31
CA SER A 242 -0.29 11.88 -0.45
C SER A 242 0.70 11.33 0.58
N LEU A 243 0.46 10.13 1.10
CA LEU A 243 1.38 9.42 1.99
C LEU A 243 2.69 9.12 1.27
N VAL A 244 2.62 8.37 0.17
CA VAL A 244 3.81 7.96 -0.61
C VAL A 244 4.58 9.15 -1.14
N GLY A 245 3.89 10.13 -1.73
CA GLY A 245 4.54 11.32 -2.25
C GLY A 245 5.28 12.14 -1.19
N GLY A 246 4.75 12.22 0.02
CA GLY A 246 5.42 12.85 1.15
C GLY A 246 6.67 12.08 1.60
N LEU A 247 6.58 10.74 1.72
CA LEU A 247 7.71 9.88 2.08
C LEU A 247 8.82 9.94 1.04
N VAL A 248 8.48 9.88 -0.25
CA VAL A 248 9.44 9.98 -1.35
C VAL A 248 10.12 11.35 -1.37
N ALA A 249 9.36 12.42 -1.10
CA ALA A 249 9.94 13.75 -0.97
C ALA A 249 10.94 13.79 0.19
N ALA A 250 10.60 13.21 1.34
CA ALA A 250 11.51 13.13 2.50
C ALA A 250 12.76 12.28 2.21
N ALA A 251 12.61 11.12 1.57
CA ALA A 251 13.72 10.26 1.17
C ALA A 251 14.67 10.96 0.21
N GLY A 252 14.13 11.68 -0.79
CA GLY A 252 14.92 12.47 -1.72
C GLY A 252 15.70 13.62 -1.04
N ALA A 253 15.11 14.24 0.00
CA ALA A 253 15.81 15.27 0.79
C ALA A 253 16.97 14.69 1.59
N ALA A 254 16.74 13.54 2.25
CA ALA A 254 17.76 12.87 3.04
C ALA A 254 18.95 12.42 2.17
N GLN A 255 18.67 11.94 0.96
CA GLN A 255 19.74 11.63 -0.02
C GLN A 255 20.46 12.88 -0.49
N GLY A 256 19.74 13.96 -0.82
CA GLY A 256 20.30 15.24 -1.21
C GLY A 256 21.22 15.83 -0.14
N GLU A 257 20.88 15.69 1.14
CA GLU A 257 21.75 16.11 2.26
C GLU A 257 23.07 15.34 2.29
N LYS A 258 23.04 14.02 2.08
CA LYS A 258 24.25 13.19 2.01
C LYS A 258 25.16 13.63 0.86
N TYR A 259 24.60 13.82 -0.34
CA TYR A 259 25.40 14.29 -1.48
C TYR A 259 25.96 15.69 -1.28
N ALA A 260 25.18 16.61 -0.71
CA ALA A 260 25.67 17.95 -0.37
C ALA A 260 26.80 17.89 0.68
N SER A 261 26.69 17.02 1.68
CA SER A 261 27.75 16.82 2.67
C SER A 261 29.02 16.28 2.05
N TYR A 262 28.92 15.28 1.16
CA TYR A 262 30.10 14.75 0.44
C TYR A 262 30.73 15.81 -0.47
N ALA A 263 29.93 16.59 -1.20
CA ALA A 263 30.44 17.67 -2.05
C ALA A 263 31.15 18.76 -1.26
N LEU A 264 30.61 19.13 -0.09
CA LEU A 264 31.27 20.06 0.83
C LEU A 264 32.59 19.51 1.34
N THR A 265 32.63 18.26 1.80
CA THR A 265 33.85 17.62 2.29
C THR A 265 34.92 17.58 1.18
N LEU A 266 34.53 17.17 -0.04
CA LEU A 266 35.41 17.15 -1.19
C LEU A 266 35.92 18.55 -1.56
N SER A 267 35.07 19.59 -1.50
CA SER A 267 35.45 20.95 -1.79
C SER A 267 36.44 21.48 -0.75
N VAL A 268 36.26 21.17 0.53
CA VAL A 268 37.20 21.52 1.60
C VAL A 268 38.52 20.83 1.40
N LEU A 269 38.55 19.54 1.10
CA LEU A 269 39.79 18.81 0.83
C LEU A 269 40.54 19.36 -0.39
N ALA A 270 39.80 19.61 -1.48
CA ALA A 270 40.37 20.18 -2.69
C ALA A 270 40.94 21.58 -2.45
N SER A 271 40.19 22.44 -1.73
CA SER A 271 40.65 23.78 -1.40
C SER A 271 41.87 23.78 -0.46
N THR A 272 41.92 22.84 0.49
CA THR A 272 43.07 22.66 1.36
C THR A 272 44.31 22.22 0.57
N ALA A 273 44.13 21.24 -0.34
CA ALA A 273 45.25 20.78 -1.20
C ALA A 273 45.78 21.88 -2.11
N VAL A 274 44.86 22.66 -2.73
CA VAL A 274 45.24 23.81 -3.56
C VAL A 274 45.91 24.87 -2.69
N GLY A 275 45.44 25.13 -1.47
CA GLY A 275 46.06 26.07 -0.54
C GLY A 275 47.49 25.69 -0.16
N VAL A 276 47.74 24.42 0.13
CA VAL A 276 49.09 23.91 0.42
C VAL A 276 50.01 24.07 -0.82
N LEU A 277 49.50 23.73 -2.01
CA LEU A 277 50.27 23.87 -3.25
C LEU A 277 50.64 25.35 -3.52
N MET A 278 49.69 26.28 -3.35
CA MET A 278 49.90 27.72 -3.56
C MET A 278 50.79 28.34 -2.51
N THR A 279 50.81 27.86 -1.27
CA THR A 279 51.80 28.29 -0.26
C THR A 279 53.19 27.84 -0.64
N LEU A 280 53.35 26.65 -1.19
CA LEU A 280 54.66 26.15 -1.67
C LEU A 280 55.18 26.88 -2.90
N THR A 281 54.27 27.40 -3.74
CA THR A 281 54.64 28.11 -5.01
C THR A 281 54.60 29.63 -4.87
N GLY A 282 54.31 30.20 -3.72
CA GLY A 282 54.22 31.66 -3.50
C GLY A 282 52.97 32.36 -4.08
N GLY A 283 51.97 31.57 -4.52
CA GLY A 283 50.77 32.06 -5.20
C GLY A 283 49.54 32.35 -4.31
N ILE A 284 49.73 32.74 -3.05
CA ILE A 284 48.65 32.89 -2.04
C ILE A 284 47.53 33.82 -2.49
N VAL A 285 47.83 34.93 -3.19
CA VAL A 285 46.80 35.91 -3.62
C VAL A 285 45.81 35.31 -4.65
N VAL A 286 46.34 34.52 -5.58
CA VAL A 286 45.52 33.85 -6.61
C VAL A 286 44.59 32.82 -5.98
N TYR A 287 45.06 32.10 -4.94
CA TYR A 287 44.26 31.14 -4.20
C TYR A 287 43.07 31.79 -3.48
N GLN A 288 43.32 32.93 -2.78
CA GLN A 288 42.24 33.63 -2.08
C GLN A 288 41.13 34.11 -3.04
N ALA A 289 41.50 34.64 -4.21
CA ALA A 289 40.57 35.07 -5.25
C ALA A 289 39.77 33.87 -5.82
N ALA A 290 40.44 32.78 -6.14
CA ALA A 290 39.78 31.56 -6.63
C ALA A 290 38.80 30.96 -5.59
N TRP A 291 39.18 30.95 -4.31
CA TRP A 291 38.34 30.50 -3.23
C TRP A 291 37.09 31.35 -3.06
N LEU A 292 37.19 32.64 -3.19
CA LEU A 292 36.08 33.60 -3.10
C LEU A 292 35.08 33.39 -4.25
N VAL A 293 35.56 33.13 -5.46
CA VAL A 293 34.74 32.80 -6.62
C VAL A 293 33.97 31.47 -6.38
N ILE A 294 34.65 30.42 -5.95
CA ILE A 294 34.02 29.11 -5.71
C ILE A 294 32.94 29.22 -4.63
N THR A 295 33.22 29.89 -3.52
CA THR A 295 32.25 30.06 -2.42
C THR A 295 31.05 30.93 -2.81
N LEU A 296 31.20 31.89 -3.70
CA LEU A 296 30.10 32.71 -4.22
C LEU A 296 29.23 31.98 -5.25
N PHE A 297 29.85 31.17 -6.12
CA PHE A 297 29.13 30.47 -7.19
C PHE A 297 28.56 29.10 -6.79
N PHE A 298 29.14 28.43 -5.78
CA PHE A 298 28.65 27.11 -5.34
C PHE A 298 27.18 27.09 -4.90
N PRO A 299 26.62 28.08 -4.17
CA PRO A 299 25.19 28.12 -3.86
C PRO A 299 24.31 28.37 -5.08
N LEU A 300 24.83 28.94 -6.16
CA LEU A 300 24.10 29.20 -7.40
C LEU A 300 23.99 27.93 -8.28
N MET A 301 24.97 27.04 -8.20
CA MET A 301 24.93 25.74 -8.91
C MET A 301 24.00 24.72 -8.23
N GLN A 302 23.52 24.99 -7.00
CA GLN A 302 22.56 24.14 -6.28
C GLN A 302 21.09 24.58 -6.48
N ARG A 303 20.83 25.56 -7.34
CA ARG A 303 19.49 25.94 -7.79
C ARG A 303 19.06 25.11 -9.00
#